data_44df08c99bbe9cb4deb4235952000d0c
#
_entry.id   44df08c99bbe9cb4deb4235952000d0c
#
_cell.length_a   1.000
_cell.length_b   1.000
_cell.length_c   1.000
_cell.angle_alpha   90.00
_cell.angle_beta   90.00
_cell.angle_gamma   90.00
#
_symmetry.space_group_name_H-M   'P 1'
#
loop_
_entity.id
_entity.type
_entity.pdbx_description
1 polymer ?
#
loop_
_entity_poly.entity_id
_entity_poly.type
_entity_poly.pdbx_seq_one_letter_code
_entity_poly.pdbx_strand_id
1 'polypeptide(L)'
;REDLFEAIIGAVAVDSNWNYEKLDGVCKNMLQMTTINGYLEVLVHEKCEQLGLEMPVYSPVQYEGYDPAGWSLDLFNCRIYQPQGYTSKNPKTGLYEYSVSIGEKIFIGIGDGIYQAFLDCNSKAYKWICKLEISKKIQNVDFENPVSTLHELNQKKIIMLLGYGFDEYHDSDGNPIWRCTVFIEGLHGDFTAEGISKKEVKQQAAEKALRELVNANKD
;
A
#
# COMPACT_ATOMS: atom_id res chain seq x y z
N ARG A 1 -23.60 -7.14 -17.84
CA ARG A 1 -22.56 -7.76 -16.99
C ARG A 1 -22.85 -7.55 -15.50
N GLU A 2 -23.42 -6.41 -15.11
CA GLU A 2 -23.85 -6.11 -13.73
C GLU A 2 -24.92 -7.12 -13.28
N ASP A 3 -25.98 -7.29 -14.05
CA ASP A 3 -27.08 -8.23 -13.75
C ASP A 3 -26.60 -9.67 -13.47
N LEU A 4 -25.56 -10.11 -14.21
CA LEU A 4 -24.99 -11.45 -14.02
C LEU A 4 -24.21 -11.53 -12.68
N PHE A 5 -23.49 -10.49 -12.33
CA PHE A 5 -22.76 -10.44 -11.06
C PHE A 5 -23.73 -10.46 -9.89
N GLU A 6 -24.78 -9.63 -9.92
CA GLU A 6 -25.82 -9.59 -8.88
C GLU A 6 -26.54 -10.93 -8.74
N ALA A 7 -26.86 -11.57 -9.88
CA ALA A 7 -27.51 -12.88 -9.87
C ALA A 7 -26.63 -13.97 -9.23
N ILE A 8 -25.31 -13.96 -9.49
CA ILE A 8 -24.38 -14.93 -8.90
C ILE A 8 -24.23 -14.67 -7.40
N ILE A 9 -24.07 -13.42 -6.98
CA ILE A 9 -23.97 -13.09 -5.55
C ILE A 9 -25.25 -13.43 -4.82
N GLY A 10 -26.42 -13.14 -5.41
CA GLY A 10 -27.72 -13.55 -4.87
C GLY A 10 -27.85 -15.06 -4.71
N ALA A 11 -27.43 -15.83 -5.71
CA ALA A 11 -27.46 -17.30 -5.63
C ALA A 11 -26.53 -17.83 -4.53
N VAL A 12 -25.32 -17.32 -4.42
CA VAL A 12 -24.37 -17.70 -3.35
C VAL A 12 -24.90 -17.29 -1.97
N ALA A 13 -25.55 -16.14 -1.86
CA ALA A 13 -26.16 -15.69 -0.61
C ALA A 13 -27.21 -16.69 -0.10
N VAL A 14 -28.12 -17.11 -0.99
CA VAL A 14 -29.18 -18.07 -0.68
C VAL A 14 -28.56 -19.44 -0.36
N ASP A 15 -27.68 -19.96 -1.22
CA ASP A 15 -27.08 -21.29 -1.07
C ASP A 15 -26.20 -21.41 0.20
N SER A 16 -25.52 -20.33 0.58
CA SER A 16 -24.68 -20.27 1.78
C SER A 16 -25.42 -19.89 3.06
N ASN A 17 -26.73 -19.68 2.98
CA ASN A 17 -27.51 -19.11 4.08
C ASN A 17 -26.97 -17.81 4.63
N TRP A 18 -26.63 -16.87 3.71
CA TRP A 18 -26.07 -15.56 4.00
C TRP A 18 -24.71 -15.60 4.76
N ASN A 19 -23.91 -16.64 4.51
CA ASN A 19 -22.58 -16.71 5.10
C ASN A 19 -21.66 -15.63 4.52
N TYR A 20 -21.29 -14.65 5.34
CA TYR A 20 -20.51 -13.48 4.93
C TYR A 20 -19.13 -13.85 4.36
N GLU A 21 -18.42 -14.82 4.97
CA GLU A 21 -17.07 -15.23 4.52
C GLU A 21 -17.11 -15.86 3.12
N LYS A 22 -18.14 -16.67 2.84
CA LYS A 22 -18.34 -17.24 1.51
C LYS A 22 -18.69 -16.18 0.47
N LEU A 23 -19.56 -15.25 0.81
CA LEU A 23 -19.93 -14.13 -0.06
C LEU A 23 -18.70 -13.25 -0.39
N ASP A 24 -17.95 -12.87 0.62
CA ASP A 24 -16.74 -12.08 0.49
C ASP A 24 -15.70 -12.79 -0.41
N GLY A 25 -15.47 -14.09 -0.20
CA GLY A 25 -14.59 -14.90 -1.03
C GLY A 25 -15.02 -14.98 -2.49
N VAL A 26 -16.31 -15.09 -2.77
CA VAL A 26 -16.84 -15.10 -4.15
C VAL A 26 -16.71 -13.72 -4.79
N CYS A 27 -17.06 -12.65 -4.08
CA CYS A 27 -16.89 -11.28 -4.56
C CYS A 27 -15.43 -10.98 -4.90
N LYS A 28 -14.50 -11.34 -4.04
CA LYS A 28 -13.06 -11.18 -4.26
C LYS A 28 -12.58 -11.91 -5.52
N ASN A 29 -12.99 -13.16 -5.68
CA ASN A 29 -12.61 -13.97 -6.84
C ASN A 29 -13.21 -13.47 -8.15
N MET A 30 -14.49 -13.08 -8.15
CA MET A 30 -15.19 -12.64 -9.35
C MET A 30 -14.74 -11.27 -9.84
N LEU A 31 -14.48 -10.35 -8.93
CA LEU A 31 -14.04 -8.99 -9.25
C LEU A 31 -12.54 -8.93 -9.50
N GLN A 32 -11.81 -10.05 -9.34
CA GLN A 32 -10.34 -10.07 -9.32
C GLN A 32 -9.79 -8.97 -8.40
N MET A 33 -10.58 -8.59 -7.41
CA MET A 33 -10.16 -7.65 -6.40
C MET A 33 -9.04 -8.29 -5.62
N THR A 34 -7.82 -8.02 -6.04
CA THR A 34 -6.70 -8.12 -5.11
C THR A 34 -7.05 -7.19 -3.96
N THR A 35 -7.25 -7.74 -2.82
CA THR A 35 -7.98 -7.33 -1.63
C THR A 35 -7.58 -5.98 -1.03
N ILE A 36 -6.65 -5.25 -1.61
CA ILE A 36 -6.05 -4.05 -1.03
C ILE A 36 -6.49 -2.78 -1.77
N ASN A 37 -6.67 -2.83 -3.09
CA ASN A 37 -6.78 -1.60 -3.89
C ASN A 37 -8.13 -0.88 -3.78
N GLY A 38 -9.25 -1.58 -3.62
CA GLY A 38 -10.57 -0.96 -3.51
C GLY A 38 -10.91 -0.43 -2.10
N TYR A 39 -10.11 -0.81 -1.09
CA TYR A 39 -10.33 -0.46 0.32
C TYR A 39 -9.27 0.45 0.92
N LEU A 40 -8.21 0.80 0.19
CA LEU A 40 -7.10 1.58 0.76
C LEU A 40 -7.54 2.94 1.31
N GLU A 41 -8.47 3.61 0.65
CA GLU A 41 -9.04 4.87 1.15
C GLU A 41 -9.72 4.66 2.49
N VAL A 42 -10.59 3.65 2.59
CA VAL A 42 -11.30 3.31 3.84
C VAL A 42 -10.28 2.97 4.94
N LEU A 43 -9.28 2.16 4.63
CA LEU A 43 -8.23 1.80 5.58
C LEU A 43 -7.41 3.01 6.04
N VAL A 44 -7.12 3.96 5.14
CA VAL A 44 -6.43 5.22 5.48
C VAL A 44 -7.28 6.02 6.46
N HIS A 45 -8.60 6.19 6.19
CA HIS A 45 -9.52 6.88 7.07
C HIS A 45 -9.64 6.23 8.45
N GLU A 46 -9.90 4.92 8.49
CA GLU A 46 -10.01 4.16 9.74
C GLU A 46 -8.74 4.23 10.59
N LYS A 47 -7.58 4.12 9.95
CA LYS A 47 -6.30 4.24 10.64
C LYS A 47 -6.03 5.65 11.16
N CYS A 48 -6.37 6.68 10.41
CA CYS A 48 -6.26 8.07 10.88
C CYS A 48 -7.12 8.28 12.13
N GLU A 49 -8.37 7.82 12.11
CA GLU A 49 -9.27 7.90 13.26
C GLU A 49 -8.72 7.14 14.47
N GLN A 50 -8.29 5.88 14.29
CA GLN A 50 -7.73 5.04 15.35
C GLN A 50 -6.49 5.63 16.02
N LEU A 51 -5.66 6.34 15.26
CA LEU A 51 -4.41 6.93 15.73
C LEU A 51 -4.53 8.39 16.18
N GLY A 52 -5.73 8.98 16.06
CA GLY A 52 -6.00 10.38 16.37
C GLY A 52 -5.26 11.35 15.44
N LEU A 53 -5.03 10.95 14.18
CA LEU A 53 -4.47 11.80 13.15
C LEU A 53 -5.56 12.69 12.53
N GLU A 54 -5.14 13.75 11.85
CA GLU A 54 -6.08 14.52 11.03
C GLU A 54 -6.65 13.65 9.91
N MET A 55 -7.91 13.89 9.57
CA MET A 55 -8.58 13.13 8.51
C MET A 55 -7.95 13.43 7.15
N PRO A 56 -7.84 12.42 6.27
CA PRO A 56 -7.21 12.59 4.96
C PRO A 56 -8.03 13.54 4.08
N VAL A 57 -7.34 14.46 3.43
CA VAL A 57 -7.92 15.38 2.44
C VAL A 57 -7.35 15.03 1.07
N TYR A 58 -8.22 14.71 0.14
CA TYR A 58 -7.90 14.26 -1.21
C TYR A 58 -8.05 15.39 -2.22
N SER A 59 -7.06 15.54 -3.10
CA SER A 59 -7.11 16.54 -4.16
C SER A 59 -6.35 16.08 -5.41
N PRO A 60 -6.91 16.25 -6.61
CA PRO A 60 -6.15 16.12 -7.84
C PRO A 60 -5.07 17.22 -7.88
N VAL A 61 -3.85 16.86 -8.26
CA VAL A 61 -2.82 17.87 -8.54
C VAL A 61 -3.23 18.60 -9.83
N GLN A 62 -3.24 19.93 -9.79
CA GLN A 62 -3.76 20.76 -10.89
C GLN A 62 -2.60 21.34 -11.70
N TYR A 63 -2.66 21.17 -13.01
CA TYR A 63 -1.80 21.80 -13.99
C TYR A 63 -2.64 22.64 -14.96
N GLU A 64 -2.13 23.75 -15.45
CA GLU A 64 -2.76 24.48 -16.54
C GLU A 64 -2.78 23.60 -17.79
N GLY A 65 -3.97 23.43 -18.40
CA GLY A 65 -4.16 22.60 -19.58
C GLY A 65 -5.59 22.13 -19.75
N TYR A 66 -5.89 21.63 -20.94
CA TYR A 66 -7.19 21.07 -21.26
C TYR A 66 -7.12 19.55 -21.16
N ASP A 67 -7.97 18.96 -20.32
CA ASP A 67 -8.20 17.53 -20.31
C ASP A 67 -9.53 17.24 -21.01
N PRO A 68 -9.52 16.63 -22.22
CA PRO A 68 -10.74 16.31 -22.95
C PRO A 68 -11.62 15.29 -22.21
N ALA A 69 -11.07 14.62 -21.21
CA ALA A 69 -11.79 13.64 -20.43
C ALA A 69 -12.62 14.24 -19.28
N GLY A 70 -12.44 15.53 -18.93
CA GLY A 70 -13.29 16.33 -18.03
C GLY A 70 -13.88 15.61 -16.82
N TRP A 71 -13.06 14.85 -16.05
CA TRP A 71 -13.58 13.77 -15.19
C TRP A 71 -13.98 14.22 -13.81
N SER A 72 -15.19 13.77 -13.44
CA SER A 72 -15.52 13.54 -12.04
C SER A 72 -15.08 12.13 -11.65
N LEU A 73 -14.14 11.98 -10.73
CA LEU A 73 -13.90 10.72 -10.08
C LEU A 73 -15.04 10.51 -9.07
N ASP A 74 -16.02 9.67 -9.44
CA ASP A 74 -17.10 9.31 -8.53
C ASP A 74 -16.62 8.11 -7.69
N LEU A 75 -15.88 8.41 -6.63
CA LEU A 75 -15.55 7.43 -5.59
C LEU A 75 -16.54 7.70 -4.45
N PHE A 76 -17.52 6.81 -4.26
CA PHE A 76 -18.53 6.88 -3.20
C PHE A 76 -19.33 8.18 -3.12
N ASN A 77 -19.81 8.71 -4.28
CA ASN A 77 -20.52 10.00 -4.40
C ASN A 77 -19.68 11.26 -4.16
N CYS A 78 -18.37 11.17 -4.05
CA CYS A 78 -17.46 12.31 -4.10
C CYS A 78 -17.19 12.70 -5.55
N ARG A 79 -18.05 13.56 -6.14
CA ARG A 79 -17.79 14.14 -7.46
C ARG A 79 -16.72 15.21 -7.34
N ILE A 80 -15.52 14.88 -7.78
CA ILE A 80 -14.44 15.87 -7.90
C ILE A 80 -14.59 16.52 -9.28
N TYR A 81 -15.12 17.73 -9.30
CA TYR A 81 -15.15 18.54 -10.51
C TYR A 81 -13.77 19.12 -10.77
N GLN A 82 -13.21 18.84 -11.94
CA GLN A 82 -12.04 19.54 -12.40
C GLN A 82 -12.46 20.89 -13.00
N PRO A 83 -11.90 22.02 -12.54
CA PRO A 83 -12.21 23.33 -13.11
C PRO A 83 -11.84 23.35 -14.60
N GLN A 84 -12.63 24.04 -15.42
CA GLN A 84 -12.28 24.23 -16.84
C GLN A 84 -10.90 24.90 -16.96
N GLY A 85 -10.05 24.38 -17.82
CA GLY A 85 -8.69 24.88 -18.03
C GLY A 85 -7.61 24.25 -17.16
N TYR A 86 -7.95 23.22 -16.36
CA TYR A 86 -6.98 22.46 -15.57
C TYR A 86 -7.01 20.99 -15.91
N THR A 87 -5.88 20.32 -15.71
CA THR A 87 -5.72 18.89 -15.84
C THR A 87 -4.90 18.34 -14.67
N SER A 88 -5.14 17.10 -14.27
CA SER A 88 -4.27 16.41 -13.32
C SER A 88 -3.12 15.68 -14.02
N LYS A 89 -3.00 15.80 -15.34
CA LYS A 89 -1.92 15.22 -16.12
C LYS A 89 -0.71 16.15 -16.13
N ASN A 90 0.39 15.69 -15.53
CA ASN A 90 1.63 16.44 -15.47
C ASN A 90 2.18 16.63 -16.91
N PRO A 91 2.37 17.88 -17.38
CA PRO A 91 2.79 18.14 -18.75
C PRO A 91 4.22 17.68 -19.08
N LYS A 92 5.04 17.46 -18.05
CA LYS A 92 6.43 16.98 -18.22
C LYS A 92 6.52 15.45 -18.32
N THR A 93 5.73 14.74 -17.52
CA THR A 93 5.78 13.27 -17.44
C THR A 93 4.71 12.60 -18.27
N GLY A 94 3.62 13.29 -18.59
CA GLY A 94 2.45 12.73 -19.24
C GLY A 94 1.62 11.81 -18.34
N LEU A 95 1.95 11.72 -17.05
CA LEU A 95 1.23 10.90 -16.07
C LEU A 95 0.26 11.75 -15.25
N TYR A 96 -0.79 11.12 -14.74
CA TYR A 96 -1.73 11.75 -13.81
C TYR A 96 -1.16 11.78 -12.40
N GLU A 97 -1.45 12.85 -11.68
CA GLU A 97 -1.02 13.04 -10.29
C GLU A 97 -2.22 13.33 -9.39
N TYR A 98 -2.26 12.66 -8.26
CA TYR A 98 -3.28 12.82 -7.22
C TYR A 98 -2.62 12.92 -5.86
N SER A 99 -3.18 13.73 -4.96
CA SER A 99 -2.60 13.91 -3.63
C SER A 99 -3.59 13.54 -2.53
N VAL A 100 -3.05 13.03 -1.44
CA VAL A 100 -3.72 12.93 -0.14
C VAL A 100 -2.85 13.60 0.90
N SER A 101 -3.44 14.50 1.70
CA SER A 101 -2.78 15.12 2.85
C SER A 101 -3.37 14.62 4.15
N ILE A 102 -2.51 14.37 5.14
CA ILE A 102 -2.86 13.99 6.51
C ILE A 102 -2.08 14.92 7.43
N GLY A 103 -2.75 15.94 7.95
CA GLY A 103 -2.08 17.08 8.58
C GLY A 103 -1.13 17.78 7.59
N GLU A 104 0.11 17.98 8.01
CA GLU A 104 1.14 18.61 7.18
C GLU A 104 1.79 17.64 6.17
N LYS A 105 1.54 16.34 6.29
CA LYS A 105 2.15 15.32 5.42
C LYS A 105 1.34 15.16 4.15
N ILE A 106 2.01 15.30 2.99
CA ILE A 106 1.40 15.19 1.67
C ILE A 106 1.99 13.99 0.93
N PHE A 107 1.13 13.14 0.38
CA PHE A 107 1.51 11.99 -0.45
C PHE A 107 1.00 12.21 -1.86
N ILE A 108 1.91 12.23 -2.83
CA ILE A 108 1.57 12.37 -4.25
C ILE A 108 1.64 11.00 -4.90
N GLY A 109 0.52 10.57 -5.44
CA GLY A 109 0.39 9.37 -6.26
C GLY A 109 0.50 9.71 -7.74
N ILE A 110 1.05 8.79 -8.51
CA ILE A 110 1.32 8.92 -9.94
C ILE A 110 0.78 7.69 -10.66
N GLY A 111 0.16 7.87 -11.83
CA GLY A 111 -0.38 6.77 -12.61
C GLY A 111 -0.72 7.14 -14.04
N ASP A 112 -0.97 6.13 -14.88
CA ASP A 112 -1.39 6.30 -16.27
C ASP A 112 -2.82 6.86 -16.41
N GLY A 113 -3.58 6.83 -15.31
CA GLY A 113 -4.90 7.41 -15.16
C GLY A 113 -5.08 7.98 -13.75
N ILE A 114 -6.12 8.83 -13.60
CA ILE A 114 -6.38 9.50 -12.32
C ILE A 114 -6.68 8.50 -11.19
N TYR A 115 -7.33 7.38 -11.51
CA TYR A 115 -7.62 6.32 -10.55
C TYR A 115 -6.35 5.61 -10.07
N GLN A 116 -5.41 5.31 -10.95
CA GLN A 116 -4.12 4.72 -10.59
C GLN A 116 -3.30 5.66 -9.71
N ALA A 117 -3.30 6.96 -10.04
CA ALA A 117 -2.66 7.97 -9.22
C ALA A 117 -3.30 8.07 -7.82
N PHE A 118 -4.64 8.00 -7.75
CA PHE A 118 -5.37 7.94 -6.48
C PHE A 118 -5.02 6.69 -5.66
N LEU A 119 -4.93 5.52 -6.27
CA LEU A 119 -4.52 4.30 -5.58
C LEU A 119 -3.08 4.37 -5.07
N ASP A 120 -2.18 4.95 -5.85
CA ASP A 120 -0.77 5.09 -5.48
C ASP A 120 -0.59 6.07 -4.30
N CYS A 121 -1.30 7.21 -4.27
CA CYS A 121 -1.23 8.12 -3.11
C CYS A 121 -1.79 7.47 -1.84
N ASN A 122 -2.90 6.74 -1.93
CA ASN A 122 -3.45 5.98 -0.79
C ASN A 122 -2.49 4.89 -0.31
N SER A 123 -1.84 4.17 -1.21
CA SER A 123 -0.83 3.17 -0.86
C SER A 123 0.33 3.78 -0.08
N LYS A 124 0.83 4.93 -0.52
CA LYS A 124 1.90 5.67 0.15
C LYS A 124 1.46 6.16 1.54
N ALA A 125 0.26 6.74 1.63
CA ALA A 125 -0.31 7.19 2.91
C ALA A 125 -0.50 6.04 3.89
N TYR A 126 -1.10 4.93 3.45
CA TYR A 126 -1.32 3.75 4.27
C TYR A 126 0.00 3.16 4.81
N LYS A 127 1.00 3.02 3.94
CA LYS A 127 2.34 2.56 4.36
C LYS A 127 2.95 3.46 5.44
N TRP A 128 2.84 4.78 5.27
CA TRP A 128 3.33 5.72 6.27
C TRP A 128 2.60 5.58 7.60
N ILE A 129 1.26 5.49 7.59
CA ILE A 129 0.46 5.31 8.81
C ILE A 129 0.83 4.00 9.52
N CYS A 130 0.98 2.89 8.78
CA CYS A 130 1.40 1.61 9.35
C CYS A 130 2.79 1.70 9.99
N LYS A 131 3.75 2.35 9.33
CA LYS A 131 5.08 2.60 9.89
C LYS A 131 4.99 3.44 11.18
N LEU A 132 4.17 4.50 11.17
CA LEU A 132 3.95 5.36 12.33
C LEU A 132 3.33 4.59 13.51
N GLU A 133 2.33 3.76 13.27
CA GLU A 133 1.70 2.92 14.28
C GLU A 133 2.70 1.94 14.90
N ILE A 134 3.47 1.26 14.05
CA ILE A 134 4.48 0.30 14.48
C ILE A 134 5.58 1.00 15.28
N SER A 135 6.09 2.15 14.81
CA SER A 135 7.17 2.87 15.48
C SER A 135 6.79 3.35 16.90
N LYS A 136 5.51 3.71 17.11
CA LYS A 136 5.00 4.05 18.45
C LYS A 136 5.00 2.86 19.41
N LYS A 137 4.93 1.63 18.90
CA LYS A 137 4.89 0.38 19.69
C LYS A 137 6.26 -0.26 19.89
N ILE A 138 7.23 0.09 19.04
CA ILE A 138 8.58 -0.47 19.13
C ILE A 138 9.35 0.17 20.29
N GLN A 139 9.87 -0.70 21.17
CA GLN A 139 10.79 -0.32 22.25
C GLN A 139 11.98 -1.30 22.22
N ASN A 140 13.19 -0.78 22.45
CA ASN A 140 14.42 -1.58 22.59
C ASN A 140 14.70 -2.51 21.41
N VAL A 141 15.14 -1.94 20.29
CA VAL A 141 15.50 -2.71 19.07
C VAL A 141 16.95 -3.15 19.14
N ASP A 142 17.18 -4.46 19.01
CA ASP A 142 18.51 -5.02 18.84
C ASP A 142 18.86 -5.10 17.34
N PHE A 143 19.77 -4.25 16.88
CA PHE A 143 20.25 -4.23 15.52
C PHE A 143 21.38 -5.24 15.25
N GLU A 144 21.97 -5.87 16.28
CA GLU A 144 22.98 -6.91 16.10
C GLU A 144 22.33 -8.22 15.62
N ASN A 145 21.08 -8.46 16.04
CA ASN A 145 20.29 -9.63 15.65
C ASN A 145 18.97 -9.27 14.98
N PRO A 146 18.98 -8.60 13.82
CA PRO A 146 17.78 -8.00 13.25
C PRO A 146 16.71 -9.02 12.85
N VAL A 147 17.09 -10.22 12.43
CA VAL A 147 16.16 -11.31 12.11
C VAL A 147 15.43 -11.78 13.36
N SER A 148 16.13 -11.99 14.47
CA SER A 148 15.52 -12.38 15.75
C SER A 148 14.59 -11.31 16.26
N THR A 149 15.00 -10.04 16.18
CA THR A 149 14.20 -8.90 16.60
C THR A 149 12.89 -8.79 15.81
N LEU A 150 12.89 -8.99 14.48
CA LEU A 150 11.66 -9.02 13.70
C LEU A 150 10.73 -10.17 14.13
N HIS A 151 11.28 -11.34 14.42
CA HIS A 151 10.49 -12.47 14.92
C HIS A 151 9.90 -12.18 16.31
N GLU A 152 10.63 -11.53 17.20
CA GLU A 152 10.10 -11.09 18.50
C GLU A 152 8.98 -10.07 18.37
N LEU A 153 9.13 -9.07 17.48
CA LEU A 153 8.09 -8.09 17.20
C LEU A 153 6.83 -8.77 16.64
N ASN A 154 7.01 -9.79 15.81
CA ASN A 154 5.91 -10.61 15.30
C ASN A 154 5.23 -11.43 16.42
N GLN A 155 5.99 -12.07 17.30
CA GLN A 155 5.45 -12.80 18.46
C GLN A 155 4.67 -11.88 19.41
N LYS A 156 5.14 -10.64 19.61
CA LYS A 156 4.47 -9.60 20.38
C LYS A 156 3.28 -8.96 19.65
N LYS A 157 2.98 -9.41 18.41
CA LYS A 157 1.91 -8.86 17.56
C LYS A 157 2.02 -7.35 17.29
N ILE A 158 3.26 -6.82 17.32
CA ILE A 158 3.55 -5.43 16.95
C ILE A 158 3.59 -5.28 15.43
N ILE A 159 4.14 -6.31 14.74
CA ILE A 159 4.11 -6.44 13.28
C ILE A 159 3.50 -7.78 12.92
N MET A 160 3.04 -7.93 11.69
CA MET A 160 2.76 -9.24 11.09
C MET A 160 3.82 -9.53 10.03
N LEU A 161 4.82 -10.34 10.41
CA LEU A 161 5.88 -10.79 9.52
C LEU A 161 5.35 -11.95 8.66
N LEU A 162 5.18 -11.71 7.36
CA LEU A 162 4.69 -12.71 6.41
C LEU A 162 5.80 -13.68 5.97
N GLY A 163 7.07 -13.25 6.05
CA GLY A 163 8.21 -14.10 5.74
C GLY A 163 9.35 -13.41 5.00
N TYR A 164 10.19 -14.22 4.38
CA TYR A 164 11.34 -13.80 3.59
C TYR A 164 11.27 -14.46 2.22
N GLY A 165 11.30 -13.66 1.15
CA GLY A 165 11.49 -14.13 -0.22
C GLY A 165 12.97 -14.13 -0.60
N PHE A 166 13.36 -15.07 -1.44
CA PHE A 166 14.72 -15.16 -1.97
C PHE A 166 14.67 -15.39 -3.46
N ASP A 167 15.40 -14.53 -4.19
CA ASP A 167 15.68 -14.69 -5.60
C ASP A 167 17.18 -14.94 -5.79
N GLU A 168 17.55 -15.83 -6.70
CA GLU A 168 18.91 -16.10 -7.08
C GLU A 168 19.12 -15.70 -8.55
N TYR A 169 20.18 -14.97 -8.81
CA TYR A 169 20.64 -14.63 -10.16
C TYR A 169 22.16 -14.66 -10.18
N HIS A 170 22.77 -14.50 -11.36
CA HIS A 170 24.21 -14.58 -11.52
C HIS A 170 24.76 -13.24 -12.06
N ASP A 171 25.93 -12.86 -11.59
CA ASP A 171 26.66 -11.70 -12.13
C ASP A 171 27.25 -12.01 -13.52
N SER A 172 27.94 -11.03 -14.10
CA SER A 172 28.61 -11.17 -15.41
C SER A 172 29.69 -12.25 -15.44
N ASP A 173 30.21 -12.63 -14.29
CA ASP A 173 31.28 -13.63 -14.12
C ASP A 173 30.71 -15.03 -13.77
N GLY A 174 29.37 -15.13 -13.68
CA GLY A 174 28.66 -16.37 -13.35
C GLY A 174 28.59 -16.70 -11.87
N ASN A 175 28.94 -15.78 -10.97
CA ASN A 175 28.84 -16.00 -9.54
C ASN A 175 27.39 -15.78 -9.07
N PRO A 176 26.91 -16.60 -8.11
CA PRO A 176 25.55 -16.45 -7.59
C PRO A 176 25.42 -15.18 -6.75
N ILE A 177 24.37 -14.42 -7.05
CA ILE A 177 23.92 -13.25 -6.28
C ILE A 177 22.55 -13.56 -5.70
N TRP A 178 22.40 -13.36 -4.41
CA TRP A 178 21.13 -13.51 -3.71
C TRP A 178 20.48 -12.17 -3.48
N ARG A 179 19.17 -12.10 -3.73
CA ARG A 179 18.30 -11.01 -3.28
C ARG A 179 17.37 -11.55 -2.21
N CYS A 180 17.30 -10.88 -1.06
CA CYS A 180 16.34 -11.19 -0.02
C CYS A 180 15.36 -10.03 0.17
N THR A 181 14.06 -10.33 0.22
CA THR A 181 12.99 -9.38 0.53
C THR A 181 12.29 -9.81 1.81
N VAL A 182 12.13 -8.88 2.76
CA VAL A 182 11.33 -9.09 3.97
C VAL A 182 9.91 -8.63 3.68
N PHE A 183 8.92 -9.46 3.98
CA PHE A 183 7.50 -9.15 3.82
C PHE A 183 6.86 -8.91 5.18
N ILE A 184 6.37 -7.70 5.39
CA ILE A 184 5.61 -7.29 6.57
C ILE A 184 4.24 -6.79 6.09
N GLU A 185 3.17 -7.24 6.73
CA GLU A 185 1.81 -6.84 6.34
C GLU A 185 1.64 -5.31 6.37
N GLY A 186 1.02 -4.78 5.32
CA GLY A 186 0.84 -3.33 5.13
C GLY A 186 2.09 -2.57 4.65
N LEU A 187 3.27 -3.23 4.56
CA LEU A 187 4.56 -2.61 4.21
C LEU A 187 5.27 -3.33 3.06
N HIS A 188 4.56 -3.66 1.99
CA HIS A 188 5.11 -4.48 0.90
C HIS A 188 6.24 -3.81 0.12
N GLY A 189 7.29 -4.59 -0.15
CA GLY A 189 8.26 -4.35 -1.23
C GLY A 189 9.48 -3.49 -0.91
N ASP A 190 9.56 -2.88 0.29
CA ASP A 190 10.59 -1.85 0.54
C ASP A 190 11.88 -2.39 1.22
N PHE A 191 11.89 -3.64 1.71
CA PHE A 191 12.99 -4.15 2.54
C PHE A 191 13.78 -5.24 1.83
N THR A 192 14.56 -4.82 0.85
CA THR A 192 15.38 -5.70 0.01
C THR A 192 16.87 -5.49 0.25
N ALA A 193 17.66 -6.58 0.22
CA ALA A 193 19.11 -6.56 0.20
C ALA A 193 19.64 -7.58 -0.81
N GLU A 194 20.81 -7.30 -1.37
CA GLU A 194 21.50 -8.15 -2.35
C GLU A 194 22.93 -8.43 -1.93
N GLY A 195 23.44 -9.63 -2.25
CA GLY A 195 24.81 -10.03 -1.95
C GLY A 195 25.09 -11.50 -2.27
N ILE A 196 26.30 -11.91 -2.02
CA ILE A 196 26.79 -13.27 -2.35
C ILE A 196 26.40 -14.35 -1.34
N SER A 197 25.96 -13.95 -0.14
CA SER A 197 25.60 -14.85 0.95
C SER A 197 24.15 -14.74 1.32
N LYS A 198 23.38 -15.82 1.14
CA LYS A 198 21.96 -15.89 1.50
C LYS A 198 21.70 -15.52 2.98
N LYS A 199 22.63 -15.88 3.89
CA LYS A 199 22.52 -15.54 5.30
C LYS A 199 22.71 -14.05 5.54
N GLU A 200 23.71 -13.44 4.89
CA GLU A 200 24.03 -12.03 5.06
C GLU A 200 22.93 -11.13 4.47
N VAL A 201 22.46 -11.45 3.26
CA VAL A 201 21.38 -10.65 2.66
C VAL A 201 20.09 -10.70 3.47
N LYS A 202 19.80 -11.84 4.14
CA LYS A 202 18.69 -11.94 5.06
C LYS A 202 18.84 -11.00 6.26
N GLN A 203 20.04 -10.94 6.84
CA GLN A 203 20.34 -10.04 7.97
C GLN A 203 20.24 -8.58 7.54
N GLN A 204 20.82 -8.23 6.40
CA GLN A 204 20.77 -6.86 5.86
C GLN A 204 19.36 -6.40 5.52
N ALA A 205 18.55 -7.25 4.90
CA ALA A 205 17.15 -6.94 4.61
C ALA A 205 16.33 -6.74 5.89
N ALA A 206 16.55 -7.59 6.91
CA ALA A 206 15.93 -7.47 8.21
C ALA A 206 16.35 -6.19 8.95
N GLU A 207 17.64 -5.84 8.90
CA GLU A 207 18.18 -4.62 9.50
C GLU A 207 17.57 -3.38 8.82
N LYS A 208 17.47 -3.40 7.49
CA LYS A 208 16.84 -2.31 6.72
C LYS A 208 15.38 -2.13 7.13
N ALA A 209 14.63 -3.22 7.27
CA ALA A 209 13.26 -3.18 7.76
C ALA A 209 13.17 -2.56 9.16
N LEU A 210 14.00 -2.98 10.11
CA LEU A 210 14.00 -2.43 11.47
C LEU A 210 14.34 -0.94 11.50
N ARG A 211 15.35 -0.50 10.73
CA ARG A 211 15.73 0.92 10.66
C ARG A 211 14.60 1.78 10.15
N GLU A 212 13.92 1.34 9.10
CA GLU A 212 12.74 2.02 8.56
C GLU A 212 11.59 2.11 9.57
N LEU A 213 11.30 1.01 10.28
CA LEU A 213 10.25 0.97 11.29
C LEU A 213 10.53 1.90 12.48
N VAL A 214 11.78 1.99 12.92
CA VAL A 214 12.18 2.85 14.04
C VAL A 214 12.22 4.33 13.66
N ASN A 215 12.60 4.66 12.42
CA ASN A 215 12.78 6.05 11.99
C ASN A 215 11.48 6.70 11.51
N ALA A 216 10.39 5.97 11.36
CA ALA A 216 9.12 6.50 10.86
C ALA A 216 8.53 7.67 11.68
N ASN A 217 9.00 7.89 12.92
CA ASN A 217 8.59 9.02 13.77
C ASN A 217 9.48 10.27 13.59
N LYS A 218 10.54 10.20 12.76
CA LYS A 218 11.52 11.31 12.64
C LYS A 218 11.34 12.14 11.39
N ASP A 219 10.52 11.65 10.44
CA ASP A 219 10.14 12.30 9.19
C ASP A 219 8.70 12.82 9.25
#